data_147be8e25bc6330c1548826a35ca06fd
#
_entry.id   147be8e25bc6330c1548826a35ca06fd
#
_cell.length_a   1.000
_cell.length_b   1.000
_cell.length_c   1.000
_cell.angle_alpha   90.00
_cell.angle_beta   90.00
_cell.angle_gamma   90.00
#
_symmetry.space_group_name_H-M   'P 1'
#
loop_
_entity.id
_entity.type
_entity.pdbx_description
1 polymer ?
#
loop_
_entity_poly.entity_id
_entity_poly.type
_entity_poly.pdbx_seq_one_letter_code
_entity_poly.pdbx_strand_id
1 'polypeptide(L)'
;ITHKMSLLTVGTMAYDALETPFGKTDRILGGAATYIALSASYHVEKSNVVSVVGADFEQQHLDLLKSKGADLEGVQIIQDGKTFFWSGKYHMDMNTRDTLDTQLNVLADFNPIVPEAYKDAKYLMLGNLMPSIQQQVLDQLPQRPKLVVLDTINF
;
A
#
# COMPACT_ATOMS: atom_id res chain seq x y z
N ILE A 1 -7.54 26.69 -14.94
CA ILE A 1 -7.09 25.32 -15.27
C ILE A 1 -6.61 24.73 -13.96
N THR A 2 -7.49 24.06 -13.23
CA THR A 2 -7.12 23.29 -12.03
C THR A 2 -6.23 22.14 -12.50
N HIS A 3 -4.93 22.23 -12.22
CA HIS A 3 -4.04 21.10 -12.39
C HIS A 3 -4.49 20.02 -11.41
N LYS A 4 -5.21 19.00 -11.91
CA LYS A 4 -5.51 17.81 -11.11
C LYS A 4 -4.19 17.26 -10.57
N MET A 5 -4.04 17.28 -9.25
CA MET A 5 -2.90 16.63 -8.59
C MET A 5 -3.12 15.13 -8.72
N SER A 6 -2.24 14.44 -9.44
CA SER A 6 -2.25 12.99 -9.58
C SER A 6 -1.15 12.41 -8.69
N LEU A 7 -1.53 11.55 -7.76
CA LEU A 7 -0.64 10.78 -6.90
C LEU A 7 -0.69 9.32 -7.31
N LEU A 8 0.47 8.75 -7.61
CA LEU A 8 0.65 7.31 -7.71
C LEU A 8 1.20 6.79 -6.37
N THR A 9 0.49 5.86 -5.77
CA THR A 9 0.86 5.20 -4.53
C THR A 9 1.17 3.74 -4.82
N VAL A 10 2.35 3.29 -4.47
CA VAL A 10 2.75 1.89 -4.60
C VAL A 10 3.18 1.39 -3.23
N GLY A 11 2.63 0.28 -2.79
CA GLY A 11 2.91 -0.25 -1.46
C GLY A 11 2.08 -1.47 -1.12
N THR A 12 2.20 -1.91 0.13
CA THR A 12 1.44 -3.04 0.63
C THR A 12 -0.02 -2.67 0.91
N MET A 13 -0.92 -3.58 0.60
CA MET A 13 -2.26 -3.70 1.18
C MET A 13 -2.26 -5.00 1.99
N ALA A 14 -2.66 -4.94 3.24
CA ALA A 14 -2.33 -5.99 4.21
C ALA A 14 -3.44 -6.20 5.23
N TYR A 15 -3.28 -7.28 5.99
CA TYR A 15 -3.92 -7.44 7.28
C TYR A 15 -2.88 -7.44 8.40
N ASP A 16 -3.21 -6.76 9.49
CA ASP A 16 -2.38 -6.71 10.67
C ASP A 16 -3.10 -7.31 11.88
N ALA A 17 -2.35 -7.95 12.78
CA ALA A 17 -2.80 -8.31 14.12
C ALA A 17 -1.92 -7.59 15.15
N LEU A 18 -2.55 -6.85 16.04
CA LEU A 18 -1.85 -6.01 16.98
C LEU A 18 -2.14 -6.42 18.42
N GLU A 19 -1.09 -6.59 19.21
CA GLU A 19 -1.15 -6.70 20.66
C GLU A 19 -0.53 -5.42 21.25
N THR A 20 -1.26 -4.77 22.14
CA THR A 20 -0.80 -3.57 22.84
C THR A 20 -1.09 -3.72 24.34
N PRO A 21 -0.50 -2.91 25.21
CA PRO A 21 -0.87 -2.89 26.64
C PRO A 21 -2.34 -2.55 26.92
N PHE A 22 -3.04 -2.01 25.90
CA PHE A 22 -4.42 -1.52 26.02
C PHE A 22 -5.46 -2.42 25.34
N GLY A 23 -5.03 -3.40 24.57
CA GLY A 23 -5.92 -4.31 23.87
C GLY A 23 -5.25 -5.08 22.76
N LYS A 24 -6.01 -5.98 22.15
CA LYS A 24 -5.57 -6.86 21.07
C LYS A 24 -6.58 -6.87 19.94
N THR A 25 -6.06 -6.94 18.71
CA THR A 25 -6.83 -7.19 17.50
C THR A 25 -6.25 -8.39 16.76
N ASP A 26 -7.10 -9.20 16.14
CA ASP A 26 -6.65 -10.41 15.46
C ASP A 26 -6.51 -10.21 13.94
N ARG A 27 -7.27 -9.30 13.36
CA ARG A 27 -7.21 -9.00 11.93
C ARG A 27 -7.85 -7.64 11.65
N ILE A 28 -7.03 -6.69 11.26
CA ILE A 28 -7.47 -5.36 10.87
C ILE A 28 -6.86 -4.97 9.54
N LEU A 29 -7.49 -4.02 8.84
CA LEU A 29 -6.95 -3.46 7.62
C LEU A 29 -5.61 -2.77 7.89
N GLY A 30 -4.59 -3.17 7.14
CA GLY A 30 -3.22 -2.68 7.23
C GLY A 30 -2.62 -2.34 5.87
N GLY A 31 -1.32 -2.12 5.87
CA GLY A 31 -0.52 -1.89 4.67
C GLY A 31 -0.30 -0.42 4.34
N ALA A 32 0.92 -0.11 3.87
CA ALA A 32 1.37 1.24 3.57
C ALA A 32 0.50 1.91 2.50
N ALA A 33 0.22 1.22 1.38
CA ALA A 33 -0.59 1.80 0.29
C ALA A 33 -2.01 2.14 0.74
N THR A 34 -2.61 1.30 1.60
CA THR A 34 -3.92 1.55 2.19
C THR A 34 -3.97 2.91 2.89
N TYR A 35 -3.06 3.12 3.84
CA TYR A 35 -3.06 4.34 4.66
C TYR A 35 -2.57 5.57 3.89
N ILE A 36 -1.63 5.41 2.96
CA ILE A 36 -1.22 6.50 2.06
C ILE A 36 -2.42 6.96 1.22
N ALA A 37 -3.17 6.03 0.61
CA ALA A 37 -4.33 6.37 -0.20
C ALA A 37 -5.44 7.05 0.63
N LEU A 38 -5.73 6.54 1.82
CA LEU A 38 -6.70 7.13 2.74
C LEU A 38 -6.27 8.53 3.20
N SER A 39 -5.00 8.72 3.57
CA SER A 39 -4.47 10.02 3.95
C SER A 39 -4.50 11.00 2.77
N ALA A 40 -4.09 10.56 1.60
CA ALA A 40 -4.08 11.38 0.39
C ALA A 40 -5.47 11.87 -0.01
N SER A 41 -6.53 11.12 0.32
CA SER A 41 -7.91 11.49 -0.02
C SER A 41 -8.37 12.83 0.56
N TYR A 42 -7.70 13.34 1.58
CA TYR A 42 -7.94 14.68 2.14
C TYR A 42 -7.27 15.80 1.35
N HIS A 43 -6.38 15.48 0.40
CA HIS A 43 -5.53 16.44 -0.29
C HIS A 43 -5.62 16.35 -1.81
N VAL A 44 -6.00 15.18 -2.34
CA VAL A 44 -6.12 14.94 -3.78
C VAL A 44 -7.49 14.33 -4.09
N GLU A 45 -8.04 14.68 -5.26
CA GLU A 45 -9.33 14.10 -5.67
C GLU A 45 -9.21 12.63 -6.06
N LYS A 46 -8.05 12.21 -6.56
CA LYS A 46 -7.79 10.85 -7.05
C LYS A 46 -6.38 10.40 -6.66
N SER A 47 -6.31 9.26 -6.01
CA SER A 47 -5.06 8.54 -5.74
C SER A 47 -5.07 7.23 -6.53
N ASN A 48 -4.05 7.02 -7.35
CA ASN A 48 -3.87 5.79 -8.13
C ASN A 48 -3.07 4.80 -7.29
N VAL A 49 -3.55 3.58 -7.12
CA VAL A 49 -2.93 2.59 -6.25
C VAL A 49 -2.41 1.40 -7.04
N VAL A 50 -1.15 1.03 -6.81
CA VAL A 50 -0.53 -0.20 -7.31
C VAL A 50 -0.13 -1.06 -6.12
N SER A 51 -0.69 -2.26 -6.05
CA SER A 51 -0.48 -3.20 -4.95
C SER A 51 -0.85 -4.62 -5.36
N VAL A 52 -0.76 -5.56 -4.43
CA VAL A 52 -1.23 -6.93 -4.60
C VAL A 52 -1.95 -7.40 -3.34
N VAL A 53 -3.04 -8.14 -3.52
CA VAL A 53 -3.80 -8.79 -2.46
C VAL A 53 -4.20 -10.21 -2.87
N GLY A 54 -4.50 -11.05 -1.91
CA GLY A 54 -5.09 -12.36 -2.16
C GLY A 54 -6.61 -12.28 -2.29
N ALA A 55 -7.23 -13.41 -2.65
CA ALA A 55 -8.70 -13.53 -2.73
C ALA A 55 -9.40 -13.37 -1.37
N ASP A 56 -8.66 -13.47 -0.29
CA ASP A 56 -9.14 -13.26 1.08
C ASP A 56 -9.26 -11.79 1.48
N PHE A 57 -8.86 -10.84 0.59
CA PHE A 57 -8.99 -9.42 0.87
C PHE A 57 -10.46 -8.99 0.73
N GLU A 58 -11.02 -8.53 1.83
CA GLU A 58 -12.45 -8.27 1.91
C GLU A 58 -12.90 -7.12 1.00
N GLN A 59 -14.01 -7.34 0.27
CA GLN A 59 -14.55 -6.37 -0.67
C GLN A 59 -14.86 -5.01 -0.01
N GLN A 60 -15.30 -5.02 1.25
CA GLN A 60 -15.59 -3.79 1.99
C GLN A 60 -14.38 -2.84 2.10
N HIS A 61 -13.14 -3.36 2.13
CA HIS A 61 -11.93 -2.55 2.18
C HIS A 61 -11.62 -1.92 0.81
N LEU A 62 -11.84 -2.67 -0.28
CA LEU A 62 -11.75 -2.12 -1.63
C LEU A 62 -12.79 -1.02 -1.86
N ASP A 63 -14.01 -1.24 -1.40
CA ASP A 63 -15.10 -0.26 -1.51
C ASP A 63 -14.83 0.99 -0.67
N LEU A 64 -14.27 0.83 0.53
CA LEU A 64 -13.82 1.95 1.35
C LEU A 64 -12.82 2.82 0.60
N LEU A 65 -11.76 2.23 0.04
CA LEU A 65 -10.73 2.95 -0.70
C LEU A 65 -11.32 3.67 -1.93
N LYS A 66 -12.16 2.98 -2.70
CA LYS A 66 -12.85 3.58 -3.86
C LYS A 66 -13.75 4.75 -3.44
N SER A 67 -14.47 4.63 -2.33
CA SER A 67 -15.34 5.70 -1.82
C SER A 67 -14.56 6.96 -1.41
N LYS A 68 -13.26 6.81 -1.15
CA LYS A 68 -12.32 7.89 -0.83
C LYS A 68 -11.53 8.39 -2.04
N GLY A 69 -11.94 8.03 -3.26
CA GLY A 69 -11.31 8.49 -4.49
C GLY A 69 -10.07 7.71 -4.92
N ALA A 70 -9.81 6.55 -4.33
CA ALA A 70 -8.74 5.67 -4.79
C ALA A 70 -9.15 4.95 -6.09
N ASP A 71 -8.28 5.00 -7.08
CA ASP A 71 -8.36 4.15 -8.26
C ASP A 71 -7.54 2.89 -8.01
N LEU A 72 -8.17 1.74 -8.09
CA LEU A 72 -7.58 0.44 -7.76
C LEU A 72 -7.31 -0.43 -9.01
N GLU A 73 -7.29 0.15 -10.22
CA GLU A 73 -6.97 -0.59 -11.45
C GLU A 73 -5.59 -1.29 -11.36
N GLY A 74 -4.64 -0.67 -10.66
CA GLY A 74 -3.31 -1.21 -10.43
C GLY A 74 -3.21 -2.25 -9.29
N VAL A 75 -4.32 -2.62 -8.65
CA VAL A 75 -4.33 -3.63 -7.57
C VAL A 75 -4.56 -5.01 -8.17
N GLN A 76 -3.55 -5.87 -8.06
CA GLN A 76 -3.63 -7.26 -8.49
C GLN A 76 -4.34 -8.10 -7.42
N ILE A 77 -5.34 -8.90 -7.82
CA ILE A 77 -6.05 -9.84 -6.94
C ILE A 77 -5.69 -11.26 -7.36
N ILE A 78 -4.91 -11.96 -6.53
CA ILE A 78 -4.45 -13.32 -6.80
C ILE A 78 -5.45 -14.32 -6.23
N GLN A 79 -6.17 -15.03 -7.10
CA GLN A 79 -7.31 -15.87 -6.71
C GLN A 79 -6.92 -17.05 -5.81
N ASP A 80 -5.74 -17.65 -6.02
CA ASP A 80 -5.27 -18.79 -5.25
C ASP A 80 -4.29 -18.38 -4.12
N GLY A 81 -4.26 -17.08 -3.77
CA GLY A 81 -3.32 -16.53 -2.80
C GLY A 81 -3.99 -15.90 -1.60
N LYS A 82 -3.21 -15.72 -0.55
CA LYS A 82 -3.59 -14.94 0.65
C LYS A 82 -2.91 -13.59 0.64
N THR A 83 -3.58 -12.61 1.22
CA THR A 83 -3.05 -11.27 1.43
C THR A 83 -1.89 -11.28 2.42
N PHE A 84 -0.92 -10.39 2.23
CA PHE A 84 0.16 -10.14 3.19
C PHE A 84 -0.41 -9.92 4.59
N PHE A 85 0.21 -10.60 5.57
CA PHE A 85 -0.19 -10.50 6.97
C PHE A 85 1.03 -10.23 7.86
N TRP A 86 0.85 -9.30 8.79
CA TRP A 86 1.83 -9.00 9.81
C TRP A 86 1.19 -9.00 11.20
N SER A 87 1.92 -9.51 12.19
CA SER A 87 1.50 -9.46 13.58
C SER A 87 2.62 -8.91 14.46
N GLY A 88 2.26 -7.97 15.33
CA GLY A 88 3.21 -7.33 16.21
C GLY A 88 2.68 -7.02 17.60
N LYS A 89 3.61 -6.95 18.56
CA LYS A 89 3.35 -6.57 19.93
C LYS A 89 4.04 -5.26 20.26
N TYR A 90 3.26 -4.26 20.61
CA TYR A 90 3.75 -2.95 21.04
C TYR A 90 3.98 -2.93 22.55
N HIS A 91 5.06 -2.28 22.95
CA HIS A 91 5.40 -2.03 24.34
C HIS A 91 4.64 -0.82 24.90
N MET A 92 4.84 -0.54 26.21
CA MET A 92 4.14 0.57 26.91
C MET A 92 4.40 1.95 26.29
N ASP A 93 5.54 2.15 25.65
CA ASP A 93 5.89 3.39 24.95
C ASP A 93 5.15 3.57 23.62
N MET A 94 4.41 2.56 23.16
CA MET A 94 3.67 2.51 21.89
C MET A 94 4.54 2.79 20.64
N ASN A 95 5.86 2.73 20.80
CA ASN A 95 6.83 2.93 19.73
C ASN A 95 7.70 1.70 19.51
N THR A 96 8.20 1.10 20.60
CA THR A 96 8.94 -0.16 20.55
C THR A 96 7.97 -1.31 20.29
N ARG A 97 8.31 -2.16 19.33
CA ARG A 97 7.49 -3.33 18.98
C ARG A 97 8.33 -4.55 18.67
N ASP A 98 7.77 -5.70 18.96
CA ASP A 98 8.27 -7.01 18.55
C ASP A 98 7.40 -7.53 17.39
N THR A 99 8.03 -8.02 16.33
CA THR A 99 7.31 -8.76 15.29
C THR A 99 7.06 -10.18 15.78
N LEU A 100 5.80 -10.58 15.79
CA LEU A 100 5.39 -11.92 16.21
C LEU A 100 5.28 -12.88 15.03
N ASP A 101 4.76 -12.39 13.90
CA ASP A 101 4.59 -13.18 12.68
C ASP A 101 4.63 -12.28 11.43
N THR A 102 5.15 -12.82 10.34
CA THR A 102 5.15 -12.17 9.03
C THR A 102 4.89 -13.22 7.95
N GLN A 103 3.76 -13.12 7.28
CA GLN A 103 3.38 -13.98 6.18
C GLN A 103 3.35 -13.15 4.89
N LEU A 104 4.39 -13.29 4.07
CA LEU A 104 4.50 -12.52 2.82
C LEU A 104 3.38 -12.87 1.86
N ASN A 105 3.00 -14.16 1.78
CA ASN A 105 1.92 -14.62 0.90
C ASN A 105 2.11 -14.09 -0.54
N VAL A 106 1.07 -13.51 -1.14
CA VAL A 106 1.14 -12.96 -2.51
C VAL A 106 2.15 -11.82 -2.69
N LEU A 107 2.58 -11.19 -1.60
CA LEU A 107 3.59 -10.14 -1.65
C LEU A 107 5.00 -10.69 -2.00
N ALA A 108 5.26 -11.97 -1.70
CA ALA A 108 6.56 -12.60 -1.98
C ALA A 108 6.93 -12.57 -3.47
N ASP A 109 5.92 -12.73 -4.33
CA ASP A 109 6.07 -12.79 -5.79
C ASP A 109 5.52 -11.54 -6.49
N PHE A 110 5.33 -10.47 -5.72
CA PHE A 110 4.75 -9.23 -6.26
C PHE A 110 5.64 -8.63 -7.33
N ASN A 111 5.10 -8.55 -8.54
CA ASN A 111 5.68 -7.83 -9.67
C ASN A 111 4.76 -6.66 -10.02
N PRO A 112 5.13 -5.42 -9.69
CA PRO A 112 4.26 -4.27 -9.90
C PRO A 112 4.02 -4.01 -11.37
N ILE A 113 2.77 -3.81 -11.74
CA ILE A 113 2.36 -3.38 -13.09
C ILE A 113 1.71 -2.02 -12.94
N VAL A 114 2.31 -0.99 -13.52
CA VAL A 114 1.76 0.36 -13.51
C VAL A 114 0.82 0.50 -14.71
N PRO A 115 -0.50 0.65 -14.49
CA PRO A 115 -1.45 0.90 -15.57
C PRO A 115 -1.06 2.10 -16.41
N GLU A 116 -1.35 2.08 -17.69
CA GLU A 116 -0.99 3.16 -18.61
C GLU A 116 -1.56 4.52 -18.15
N ALA A 117 -2.80 4.50 -17.63
CA ALA A 117 -3.46 5.67 -17.09
C ALA A 117 -2.78 6.29 -15.84
N TYR A 118 -1.81 5.60 -15.23
CA TYR A 118 -1.09 6.09 -14.04
C TYR A 118 0.31 6.63 -14.37
N LYS A 119 0.81 6.39 -15.56
CA LYS A 119 2.21 6.69 -15.95
C LYS A 119 2.53 8.17 -16.07
N ASP A 120 1.52 9.03 -16.14
CA ASP A 120 1.68 10.49 -16.15
C ASP A 120 1.60 11.13 -14.76
N ALA A 121 1.62 10.33 -13.71
CA ALA A 121 1.54 10.80 -12.33
C ALA A 121 2.64 11.81 -12.01
N LYS A 122 2.24 12.96 -11.46
CA LYS A 122 3.18 14.04 -11.09
C LYS A 122 3.88 13.77 -9.76
N TYR A 123 3.26 13.01 -8.90
CA TYR A 123 3.75 12.66 -7.58
C TYR A 123 3.71 11.15 -7.41
N LEU A 124 4.79 10.60 -6.87
CA LEU A 124 4.92 9.17 -6.59
C LEU A 124 5.30 8.96 -5.14
N MET A 125 4.54 8.11 -4.45
CA MET A 125 4.90 7.61 -3.14
C MET A 125 5.11 6.10 -3.20
N LEU A 126 6.35 5.70 -2.94
CA LEU A 126 6.78 4.31 -2.85
C LEU A 126 6.78 3.91 -1.38
N GLY A 127 5.77 3.15 -0.98
CA GLY A 127 5.63 2.63 0.36
C GLY A 127 6.66 1.54 0.65
N ASN A 128 6.54 0.98 1.84
CA ASN A 128 7.43 -0.04 2.39
C ASN A 128 7.43 -1.33 1.54
N LEU A 129 8.33 -1.38 0.57
CA LEU A 129 8.58 -2.50 -0.34
C LEU A 129 10.08 -2.66 -0.55
N MET A 130 10.51 -3.81 -1.04
CA MET A 130 11.91 -4.02 -1.39
C MET A 130 12.37 -2.96 -2.41
N PRO A 131 13.61 -2.43 -2.27
CA PRO A 131 14.15 -1.43 -3.20
C PRO A 131 14.10 -1.85 -4.67
N SER A 132 14.26 -3.14 -4.95
CA SER A 132 14.13 -3.69 -6.31
C SER A 132 12.71 -3.51 -6.88
N ILE A 133 11.68 -3.67 -6.06
CA ILE A 133 10.28 -3.45 -6.44
C ILE A 133 10.03 -1.95 -6.67
N GLN A 134 10.55 -1.10 -5.79
CA GLN A 134 10.46 0.35 -5.94
C GLN A 134 11.13 0.83 -7.23
N GLN A 135 12.30 0.27 -7.57
CA GLN A 135 13.01 0.57 -8.82
C GLN A 135 12.20 0.13 -10.05
N GLN A 136 11.60 -1.08 -10.04
CA GLN A 136 10.78 -1.57 -11.15
C GLN A 136 9.59 -0.63 -11.45
N VAL A 137 9.03 0.02 -10.44
CA VAL A 137 7.97 1.02 -10.66
C VAL A 137 8.51 2.24 -11.39
N LEU A 138 9.67 2.76 -10.96
CA LEU A 138 10.31 3.92 -11.60
C LEU A 138 10.67 3.63 -13.06
N ASP A 139 11.13 2.41 -13.36
CA ASP A 139 11.53 2.00 -14.70
C ASP A 139 10.35 1.90 -15.68
N GLN A 140 9.13 1.76 -15.18
CA GLN A 140 7.91 1.74 -15.99
C GLN A 140 7.37 3.13 -16.33
N LEU A 141 7.88 4.19 -15.69
CA LEU A 141 7.39 5.55 -15.92
C LEU A 141 8.18 6.20 -17.07
N PRO A 142 7.48 6.74 -18.11
CA PRO A 142 8.15 7.37 -19.26
C PRO A 142 8.87 8.66 -18.89
N GLN A 143 8.46 9.29 -17.79
CA GLN A 143 9.06 10.50 -17.25
C GLN A 143 9.13 10.43 -15.74
N ARG A 144 10.20 10.96 -15.17
CA ARG A 144 10.33 11.03 -13.71
C ARG A 144 9.26 11.97 -13.13
N PRO A 145 8.50 11.54 -12.09
CA PRO A 145 7.60 12.41 -11.37
C PRO A 145 8.30 13.65 -10.79
N LYS A 146 7.55 14.72 -10.61
CA LYS A 146 8.04 15.95 -9.98
C LYS A 146 8.63 15.73 -8.60
N LEU A 147 8.00 14.82 -7.84
CA LEU A 147 8.44 14.40 -6.53
C LEU A 147 8.26 12.89 -6.40
N VAL A 148 9.30 12.24 -5.92
CA VAL A 148 9.30 10.83 -5.52
C VAL A 148 9.64 10.76 -4.05
N VAL A 149 8.75 10.15 -3.27
CA VAL A 149 8.93 9.89 -1.83
C VAL A 149 9.07 8.39 -1.63
N LEU A 150 10.06 7.98 -0.84
CA LEU A 150 10.30 6.59 -0.49
C LEU A 150 10.12 6.36 1.01
N ASP A 151 9.48 5.25 1.34
CA ASP A 151 9.52 4.67 2.68
C ASP A 151 10.61 3.59 2.69
N THR A 152 11.57 3.74 3.61
CA THR A 152 12.74 2.86 3.73
C THR A 152 12.80 2.18 5.11
N ILE A 153 11.68 2.06 5.83
CA ILE A 153 11.66 1.62 7.22
C ILE A 153 12.34 0.27 7.49
N ASN A 154 12.40 -0.60 6.50
CA ASN A 154 13.01 -1.93 6.64
C ASN A 154 14.32 -2.10 5.84
N PHE A 155 14.85 -1.02 5.25
CA PHE A 155 16.03 -1.09 4.37
C PHE A 155 17.00 0.08 4.61
#